data_da15ae28b83c2757ee4e715788a0bf3e
#
_entry.id   da15ae28b83c2757ee4e715788a0bf3e
#
_cell.length_a   1.000
_cell.length_b   1.000
_cell.length_c   1.000
_cell.angle_alpha   90.00
_cell.angle_beta   90.00
_cell.angle_gamma   90.00
#
_symmetry.space_group_name_H-M   'P 1'
#
loop_
_entity.id
_entity.type
_entity.pdbx_description
1 polymer ?
#
loop_
_entity_poly.entity_id
_entity_poly.type
_entity_poly.pdbx_seq_one_letter_code
_entity_poly.pdbx_strand_id
1 'polypeptide(L)'
;FNNKLLSQQDPQYTQYIYNTMAVNSAYAGQRDALSIIGLYRNQWVGIDGAPKTLSFGIHSPLKNEQLGLGLSVVSDEIGPAQEDYVDLNLSYTIPFTESTELSFGLKAGFHNLSTDWSKGMMFDSADAAFSQNISLFSPTIGAGLYMHSNKWYLGMSIPNFLVTEHYDDFRNSIASESIHYYFIGGYVFDLENRIKLKPAFLLKAVPGSPSIADFSLNALFNDSFTLGVSNRFDESFSGLVGFQLTQTFFLGYAYDYNTSIGNNYTGGTHEIMLRFELQNVTKILSPRFF
;
A
#
# COMPACT_ATOMS: atom_id res chain seq x y z
N PHE A 1 0.66 -33.90 3.49
CA PHE A 1 0.99 -32.48 3.33
C PHE A 1 -0.02 -31.90 2.34
N ASN A 2 -1.07 -31.24 2.86
CA ASN A 2 -1.96 -30.43 2.05
C ASN A 2 -1.25 -29.06 1.86
N ASN A 3 -0.49 -28.91 0.79
CA ASN A 3 -0.11 -27.61 0.29
C ASN A 3 -1.38 -26.98 -0.30
N LYS A 4 -2.12 -26.21 0.49
CA LYS A 4 -3.02 -25.22 -0.07
C LYS A 4 -2.11 -24.20 -0.75
N LEU A 5 -2.16 -24.12 -2.07
CA LEU A 5 -1.61 -23.00 -2.82
C LEU A 5 -2.35 -21.76 -2.32
N LEU A 6 -1.66 -20.98 -1.50
CA LEU A 6 -2.19 -19.74 -0.93
C LEU A 6 -2.14 -18.70 -2.03
N SER A 7 -3.33 -18.36 -2.50
CA SER A 7 -3.59 -17.43 -3.57
C SER A 7 -3.37 -15.98 -3.15
N GLN A 8 -3.13 -15.17 -4.14
CA GLN A 8 -3.25 -13.71 -4.25
C GLN A 8 -3.10 -12.93 -2.94
N GLN A 9 -1.97 -12.24 -2.83
CA GLN A 9 -1.73 -11.28 -1.75
C GLN A 9 -1.91 -9.88 -2.31
N ASP A 10 -2.63 -9.00 -1.58
CA ASP A 10 -2.72 -7.58 -1.91
C ASP A 10 -1.32 -7.00 -2.18
N PRO A 11 -1.20 -6.08 -3.16
CA PRO A 11 0.04 -5.40 -3.47
C PRO A 11 0.69 -4.78 -2.23
N GLN A 12 1.99 -4.97 -2.08
CA GLN A 12 2.76 -4.42 -0.97
C GLN A 12 3.71 -3.35 -1.47
N TYR A 13 3.78 -2.25 -0.73
CA TYR A 13 4.61 -1.10 -1.06
C TYR A 13 5.76 -0.96 -0.05
N THR A 14 6.95 -0.69 -0.54
CA THR A 14 8.09 -0.37 0.32
C THR A 14 7.95 1.04 0.89
N GLN A 15 7.34 1.93 0.11
CA GLN A 15 7.05 3.30 0.51
C GLN A 15 5.66 3.46 1.16
N TYR A 16 5.15 2.45 1.91
CA TYR A 16 3.85 2.48 2.59
C TYR A 16 3.69 3.67 3.54
N ILE A 17 4.79 4.14 4.13
CA ILE A 17 4.80 5.30 5.05
C ILE A 17 4.33 6.60 4.38
N TYR A 18 4.46 6.70 3.06
CA TYR A 18 4.01 7.84 2.27
C TYR A 18 2.65 7.59 1.62
N ASN A 19 2.26 6.34 1.38
CA ASN A 19 0.98 5.92 0.77
C ASN A 19 0.09 5.18 1.78
N THR A 20 -0.07 5.74 2.98
CA THR A 20 -0.78 5.10 4.09
C THR A 20 -2.27 4.87 3.78
N MET A 21 -2.92 5.72 2.96
CA MET A 21 -4.33 5.56 2.58
C MET A 21 -4.57 4.26 1.79
N ALA A 22 -3.57 3.75 1.06
CA ALA A 22 -3.70 2.49 0.34
C ALA A 22 -4.00 1.31 1.27
N VAL A 23 -3.47 1.34 2.50
CA VAL A 23 -3.68 0.28 3.50
C VAL A 23 -4.70 0.64 4.59
N ASN A 24 -4.96 1.94 4.84
CA ASN A 24 -5.85 2.38 5.92
C ASN A 24 -6.71 3.57 5.51
N SER A 25 -8.00 3.34 5.33
CA SER A 25 -8.98 4.36 4.94
C SER A 25 -9.12 5.51 5.94
N ALA A 26 -8.83 5.29 7.23
CA ALA A 26 -8.85 6.33 8.26
C ALA A 26 -7.78 7.42 8.04
N TYR A 27 -6.82 7.18 7.15
CA TYR A 27 -5.80 8.16 6.78
C TYR A 27 -6.29 9.21 5.78
N ALA A 28 -7.45 9.04 5.14
CA ALA A 28 -7.99 10.03 4.22
C ALA A 28 -8.11 11.41 4.88
N GLY A 29 -7.62 12.48 4.23
CA GLY A 29 -7.67 13.85 4.78
C GLY A 29 -6.67 14.19 5.89
N GLN A 30 -5.87 13.23 6.38
CA GLN A 30 -5.00 13.43 7.55
C GLN A 30 -3.78 14.33 7.31
N ARG A 31 -3.53 14.74 6.08
CA ARG A 31 -2.38 15.60 5.74
C ARG A 31 -2.69 17.10 5.76
N ASP A 32 -3.91 17.48 6.13
CA ASP A 32 -4.38 18.87 6.15
C ASP A 32 -4.23 19.61 4.81
N ALA A 33 -4.14 18.88 3.73
CA ALA A 33 -3.92 19.37 2.38
C ALA A 33 -4.66 18.48 1.38
N LEU A 34 -4.91 19.02 0.18
CA LEU A 34 -5.18 18.16 -0.97
C LEU A 34 -3.89 17.44 -1.34
N SER A 35 -3.86 16.13 -1.14
CA SER A 35 -2.71 15.27 -1.43
C SER A 35 -3.04 14.35 -2.60
N ILE A 36 -2.17 14.31 -3.60
CA ILE A 36 -2.24 13.42 -4.76
C ILE A 36 -0.96 12.59 -4.77
N ILE A 37 -1.10 11.28 -4.84
CA ILE A 37 0.02 10.33 -4.88
C ILE A 37 -0.12 9.45 -6.11
N GLY A 38 0.99 9.28 -6.85
CA GLY A 38 1.18 8.25 -7.85
C GLY A 38 2.38 7.39 -7.50
N LEU A 39 2.23 6.07 -7.57
CA LEU A 39 3.28 5.12 -7.27
C LEU A 39 3.30 4.04 -8.35
N TYR A 40 4.49 3.74 -8.85
CA TYR A 40 4.75 2.64 -9.77
C TYR A 40 5.78 1.69 -9.17
N ARG A 41 5.44 0.41 -9.09
CA ARG A 41 6.28 -0.66 -8.59
C ARG A 41 6.47 -1.73 -9.67
N ASN A 42 7.73 -2.07 -9.94
CA ASN A 42 8.12 -3.12 -10.86
C ASN A 42 8.93 -4.16 -10.09
N GLN A 43 8.32 -5.32 -9.83
CA GLN A 43 8.93 -6.38 -9.03
C GLN A 43 9.76 -7.30 -9.92
N TRP A 44 10.79 -7.89 -9.33
CA TRP A 44 11.63 -8.95 -9.91
C TRP A 44 12.05 -8.65 -11.36
N VAL A 45 12.63 -7.49 -11.58
CA VAL A 45 13.04 -7.02 -12.92
C VAL A 45 13.90 -8.06 -13.62
N GLY A 46 13.55 -8.36 -14.88
CA GLY A 46 14.19 -9.40 -15.69
C GLY A 46 13.43 -10.73 -15.74
N ILE A 47 12.34 -10.88 -14.97
CA ILE A 47 11.45 -12.04 -15.06
C ILE A 47 10.23 -11.68 -15.89
N ASP A 48 9.93 -12.46 -16.92
CA ASP A 48 8.71 -12.29 -17.72
C ASP A 48 7.47 -12.62 -16.88
N GLY A 49 6.44 -11.74 -16.97
CA GLY A 49 5.22 -11.86 -16.17
C GLY A 49 5.37 -11.49 -14.68
N ALA A 50 6.51 -10.90 -14.29
CA ALA A 50 6.70 -10.41 -12.93
C ALA A 50 5.70 -9.30 -12.57
N PRO A 51 5.33 -9.15 -11.28
CA PRO A 51 4.31 -8.21 -10.85
C PRO A 51 4.66 -6.75 -11.16
N LYS A 52 3.67 -5.99 -11.66
CA LYS A 52 3.75 -4.56 -11.90
C LYS A 52 2.53 -3.89 -11.29
N THR A 53 2.75 -3.00 -10.36
CA THR A 53 1.68 -2.30 -9.65
C THR A 53 1.72 -0.81 -9.98
N LEU A 54 0.59 -0.25 -10.37
CA LEU A 54 0.34 1.18 -10.46
C LEU A 54 -0.69 1.56 -9.40
N SER A 55 -0.34 2.49 -8.53
CA SER A 55 -1.24 3.01 -7.51
C SER A 55 -1.40 4.52 -7.66
N PHE A 56 -2.63 4.98 -7.60
CA PHE A 56 -2.99 6.39 -7.58
C PHE A 56 -3.91 6.66 -6.38
N GLY A 57 -3.63 7.72 -5.65
CA GLY A 57 -4.45 8.16 -4.54
C GLY A 57 -4.63 9.67 -4.54
N ILE A 58 -5.82 10.13 -4.22
CA ILE A 58 -6.12 11.54 -3.96
C ILE A 58 -6.95 11.63 -2.68
N HIS A 59 -6.59 12.51 -1.76
CA HIS A 59 -7.40 12.75 -0.58
C HIS A 59 -7.25 14.18 -0.06
N SER A 60 -8.27 14.64 0.65
CA SER A 60 -8.32 15.97 1.26
C SER A 60 -9.21 15.97 2.49
N PRO A 61 -8.92 16.78 3.50
CA PRO A 61 -9.93 17.14 4.48
C PRO A 61 -11.05 17.93 3.77
N LEU A 62 -12.29 17.76 4.24
CA LEU A 62 -13.42 18.56 3.81
C LEU A 62 -13.45 19.88 4.59
N LYS A 63 -14.41 20.78 4.27
CA LYS A 63 -14.59 22.06 4.98
C LYS A 63 -14.76 21.90 6.49
N ASN A 64 -15.40 20.81 6.91
CA ASN A 64 -15.34 20.35 8.29
C ASN A 64 -14.07 19.49 8.41
N GLU A 65 -13.01 20.05 8.99
CA GLU A 65 -11.68 19.40 9.12
C GLU A 65 -11.71 18.04 9.83
N GLN A 66 -12.82 17.68 10.46
CA GLN A 66 -13.05 16.35 11.03
C GLN A 66 -13.33 15.27 9.97
N LEU A 67 -13.83 15.67 8.79
CA LEU A 67 -14.14 14.73 7.70
C LEU A 67 -13.03 14.78 6.65
N GLY A 68 -12.54 13.60 6.27
CA GLY A 68 -11.62 13.41 5.15
C GLY A 68 -12.27 12.54 4.07
N LEU A 69 -12.02 12.88 2.83
CA LEU A 69 -12.45 12.12 1.66
C LEU A 69 -11.25 11.75 0.80
N GLY A 70 -11.24 10.53 0.27
CA GLY A 70 -10.20 10.05 -0.62
C GLY A 70 -10.75 9.10 -1.69
N LEU A 71 -10.03 9.04 -2.80
CA LEU A 71 -10.19 8.06 -3.87
C LEU A 71 -8.86 7.35 -4.05
N SER A 72 -8.87 6.04 -4.14
CA SER A 72 -7.71 5.23 -4.52
C SER A 72 -8.02 4.35 -5.71
N VAL A 73 -7.05 4.24 -6.61
CA VAL A 73 -7.09 3.35 -7.77
C VAL A 73 -5.79 2.56 -7.77
N VAL A 74 -5.89 1.23 -7.83
CA VAL A 74 -4.73 0.35 -7.93
C VAL A 74 -4.95 -0.59 -9.09
N SER A 75 -3.93 -0.75 -9.93
CA SER A 75 -3.87 -1.75 -10.99
C SER A 75 -2.63 -2.60 -10.77
N ASP A 76 -2.84 -3.91 -10.62
CA ASP A 76 -1.77 -4.88 -10.39
C ASP A 76 -1.80 -5.94 -11.49
N GLU A 77 -0.69 -6.12 -12.19
CA GLU A 77 -0.53 -7.08 -13.28
C GLU A 77 0.45 -8.17 -12.85
N ILE A 78 0.03 -9.44 -12.90
CA ILE A 78 0.86 -10.61 -12.57
C ILE A 78 0.66 -11.67 -13.65
N GLY A 79 1.64 -11.86 -14.53
CA GLY A 79 1.52 -12.80 -15.65
C GLY A 79 0.31 -12.49 -16.53
N PRO A 80 -0.63 -13.45 -16.71
CA PRO A 80 -1.85 -13.24 -17.49
C PRO A 80 -2.97 -12.54 -16.69
N ALA A 81 -2.84 -12.39 -15.37
CA ALA A 81 -3.85 -11.81 -14.49
C ALA A 81 -3.63 -10.32 -14.28
N GLN A 82 -4.72 -9.57 -14.25
CA GLN A 82 -4.76 -8.16 -13.89
C GLN A 82 -5.87 -7.94 -12.88
N GLU A 83 -5.54 -7.21 -11.81
CA GLU A 83 -6.46 -6.83 -10.74
C GLU A 83 -6.55 -5.31 -10.66
N ASP A 84 -7.75 -4.78 -10.80
CA ASP A 84 -8.03 -3.35 -10.72
C ASP A 84 -8.96 -3.06 -9.54
N TYR A 85 -8.53 -2.16 -8.66
CA TYR A 85 -9.29 -1.70 -7.50
C TYR A 85 -9.63 -0.23 -7.65
N VAL A 86 -10.86 0.14 -7.35
CA VAL A 86 -11.31 1.54 -7.27
C VAL A 86 -12.11 1.70 -5.99
N ASP A 87 -11.56 2.48 -5.04
CA ASP A 87 -12.12 2.62 -3.70
C ASP A 87 -12.30 4.08 -3.31
N LEU A 88 -13.47 4.38 -2.75
CA LEU A 88 -13.73 5.61 -2.01
C LEU A 88 -13.40 5.39 -0.54
N ASN A 89 -12.69 6.35 0.05
CA ASN A 89 -12.29 6.36 1.46
C ASN A 89 -12.92 7.56 2.14
N LEU A 90 -13.61 7.33 3.24
CA LEU A 90 -14.20 8.36 4.10
C LEU A 90 -13.59 8.22 5.49
N SER A 91 -13.11 9.30 6.08
CA SER A 91 -12.63 9.33 7.46
C SER A 91 -13.40 10.33 8.30
N TYR A 92 -13.51 10.03 9.59
CA TYR A 92 -14.01 10.95 10.59
C TYR A 92 -13.06 11.00 11.78
N THR A 93 -12.54 12.19 12.08
CA THR A 93 -11.52 12.43 13.09
C THR A 93 -12.13 13.15 14.29
N ILE A 94 -11.84 12.62 15.49
CA ILE A 94 -12.24 13.21 16.76
C ILE A 94 -11.00 13.51 17.61
N PRO A 95 -11.00 14.63 18.39
CA PRO A 95 -9.97 14.83 19.40
C PRO A 95 -10.14 13.78 20.51
N PHE A 96 -9.08 13.02 20.76
CA PHE A 96 -9.05 12.00 21.82
C PHE A 96 -8.45 12.57 23.11
N THR A 97 -7.39 13.40 22.96
CA THR A 97 -6.80 14.22 24.03
C THR A 97 -6.45 15.59 23.44
N GLU A 98 -5.89 16.50 24.24
CA GLU A 98 -5.41 17.81 23.77
C GLU A 98 -4.36 17.72 22.65
N SER A 99 -3.61 16.61 22.56
CA SER A 99 -2.51 16.43 21.59
C SER A 99 -2.65 15.20 20.69
N THR A 100 -3.73 14.44 20.84
CA THR A 100 -3.94 13.17 20.14
C THR A 100 -5.31 13.15 19.50
N GLU A 101 -5.37 12.72 18.25
CA GLU A 101 -6.59 12.55 17.46
C GLU A 101 -6.79 11.09 17.11
N LEU A 102 -8.06 10.68 17.03
CA LEU A 102 -8.48 9.35 16.61
C LEU A 102 -9.40 9.48 15.40
N SER A 103 -9.02 8.81 14.33
CA SER A 103 -9.75 8.78 13.07
C SER A 103 -10.34 7.41 12.82
N PHE A 104 -11.59 7.39 12.43
CA PHE A 104 -12.32 6.21 11.95
C PHE A 104 -12.41 6.30 10.43
N GLY A 105 -12.15 5.22 9.73
CA GLY A 105 -12.20 5.15 8.28
C GLY A 105 -13.15 4.09 7.79
N LEU A 106 -13.88 4.42 6.72
CA LEU A 106 -14.66 3.48 5.93
C LEU A 106 -14.17 3.52 4.49
N LYS A 107 -14.13 2.36 3.88
CA LYS A 107 -13.76 2.14 2.49
C LYS A 107 -14.89 1.42 1.79
N ALA A 108 -15.28 1.89 0.61
CA ALA A 108 -16.23 1.21 -0.26
C ALA A 108 -15.80 1.36 -1.72
N GLY A 109 -15.85 0.30 -2.47
CA GLY A 109 -15.41 0.31 -3.85
C GLY A 109 -15.71 -0.98 -4.58
N PHE A 110 -14.91 -1.26 -5.58
CA PHE A 110 -14.97 -2.51 -6.34
C PHE A 110 -13.58 -2.96 -6.77
N HIS A 111 -13.50 -4.27 -6.95
CA HIS A 111 -12.36 -5.00 -7.47
C HIS A 111 -12.77 -5.72 -8.75
N ASN A 112 -11.96 -5.66 -9.78
CA ASN A 112 -12.13 -6.41 -11.01
C ASN A 112 -10.90 -7.27 -11.26
N LEU A 113 -11.07 -8.60 -11.21
CA LEU A 113 -10.04 -9.55 -11.62
C LEU A 113 -10.29 -9.93 -13.08
N SER A 114 -9.30 -9.73 -13.94
CA SER A 114 -9.31 -10.20 -15.32
C SER A 114 -8.10 -11.09 -15.59
N THR A 115 -8.32 -12.17 -16.35
CA THR A 115 -7.24 -13.08 -16.75
C THR A 115 -7.30 -13.31 -18.25
N ASP A 116 -6.23 -12.92 -18.94
CA ASP A 116 -6.05 -13.14 -20.37
C ASP A 116 -5.02 -14.26 -20.59
N TRP A 117 -5.51 -15.47 -20.77
CA TRP A 117 -4.68 -16.64 -20.95
C TRP A 117 -3.79 -16.60 -22.20
N SER A 118 -4.12 -15.77 -23.20
CA SER A 118 -3.30 -15.61 -24.39
C SER A 118 -1.94 -14.98 -24.10
N LYS A 119 -1.79 -14.27 -22.97
CA LYS A 119 -0.53 -13.68 -22.50
C LYS A 119 0.34 -14.64 -21.70
N GLY A 120 -0.19 -15.80 -21.30
CA GLY A 120 0.53 -16.83 -20.54
C GLY A 120 1.29 -17.80 -21.44
N MET A 121 2.41 -18.36 -20.96
CA MET A 121 3.02 -19.52 -21.58
C MET A 121 2.23 -20.77 -21.20
N MET A 122 1.35 -21.23 -22.07
CA MET A 122 0.63 -22.48 -21.86
C MET A 122 1.47 -23.68 -22.29
N PHE A 123 1.62 -24.67 -21.41
CA PHE A 123 2.31 -25.92 -21.69
C PHE A 123 1.47 -26.82 -22.61
N ASP A 124 0.13 -26.74 -22.49
CA ASP A 124 -0.83 -27.43 -23.35
C ASP A 124 -1.94 -26.43 -23.76
N SER A 125 -1.95 -26.06 -25.03
CA SER A 125 -2.96 -25.16 -25.60
C SER A 125 -4.35 -25.79 -25.74
N ALA A 126 -4.48 -27.10 -25.49
CA ALA A 126 -5.74 -27.84 -25.58
C ALA A 126 -6.44 -28.03 -24.22
N ASP A 127 -5.86 -27.53 -23.12
CA ASP A 127 -6.48 -27.60 -21.80
C ASP A 127 -7.72 -26.68 -21.74
N ALA A 128 -8.88 -27.29 -21.53
CA ALA A 128 -10.16 -26.59 -21.44
C ALA A 128 -10.23 -25.55 -20.30
N ALA A 129 -9.39 -25.70 -19.26
CA ALA A 129 -9.32 -24.77 -18.14
C ALA A 129 -8.79 -23.38 -18.55
N PHE A 130 -8.01 -23.30 -19.63
CA PHE A 130 -7.43 -22.05 -20.15
C PHE A 130 -8.10 -21.56 -21.44
N SER A 131 -9.26 -22.13 -21.80
CA SER A 131 -9.93 -21.83 -23.07
C SER A 131 -10.72 -20.54 -23.07
N GLN A 132 -11.03 -19.98 -21.89
CA GLN A 132 -11.85 -18.77 -21.76
C GLN A 132 -11.18 -17.78 -20.82
N ASN A 133 -11.10 -16.51 -21.26
CA ASN A 133 -10.69 -15.41 -20.42
C ASN A 133 -11.71 -15.20 -19.28
N ILE A 134 -11.18 -14.85 -18.10
CA ILE A 134 -11.99 -14.64 -16.90
C ILE A 134 -12.10 -13.14 -16.64
N SER A 135 -13.28 -12.68 -16.25
CA SER A 135 -13.50 -11.34 -15.72
C SER A 135 -14.51 -11.42 -14.59
N LEU A 136 -14.07 -11.08 -13.38
CA LEU A 136 -14.86 -11.17 -12.15
C LEU A 136 -14.89 -9.81 -11.49
N PHE A 137 -16.08 -9.32 -11.24
CA PHE A 137 -16.33 -8.05 -10.56
C PHE A 137 -16.86 -8.31 -9.15
N SER A 138 -16.22 -7.69 -8.16
CA SER A 138 -16.55 -7.87 -6.75
C SER A 138 -16.59 -6.53 -6.02
N PRO A 139 -17.56 -6.30 -5.12
CA PRO A 139 -17.53 -5.13 -4.26
C PRO A 139 -16.43 -5.24 -3.21
N THR A 140 -15.91 -4.11 -2.76
CA THR A 140 -14.97 -4.02 -1.63
C THR A 140 -15.57 -3.16 -0.53
N ILE A 141 -15.51 -3.62 0.72
CA ILE A 141 -15.91 -2.85 1.91
C ILE A 141 -14.84 -3.05 2.96
N GLY A 142 -14.30 -1.97 3.50
CA GLY A 142 -13.26 -2.01 4.51
C GLY A 142 -13.43 -0.94 5.57
N ALA A 143 -12.66 -1.08 6.65
CA ALA A 143 -12.61 -0.09 7.71
C ALA A 143 -11.20 0.04 8.29
N GLY A 144 -10.97 1.16 8.97
CA GLY A 144 -9.72 1.42 9.64
C GLY A 144 -9.88 2.35 10.84
N LEU A 145 -8.87 2.28 11.69
CA LEU A 145 -8.65 3.18 12.81
C LEU A 145 -7.24 3.78 12.65
N TYR A 146 -7.11 5.06 12.93
CA TYR A 146 -5.83 5.74 12.89
C TYR A 146 -5.74 6.74 14.04
N MET A 147 -4.87 6.46 15.00
CA MET A 147 -4.60 7.34 16.14
C MET A 147 -3.26 8.03 15.92
N HIS A 148 -3.21 9.33 16.13
CA HIS A 148 -2.00 10.08 15.87
C HIS A 148 -1.86 11.33 16.73
N SER A 149 -0.62 11.75 16.87
CA SER A 149 -0.25 13.09 17.37
C SER A 149 0.70 13.75 16.36
N ASN A 150 1.31 14.86 16.74
CA ASN A 150 2.30 15.51 15.88
C ASN A 150 3.54 14.63 15.58
N LYS A 151 3.92 13.73 16.48
CA LYS A 151 5.18 12.97 16.38
C LYS A 151 5.02 11.47 16.21
N TRP A 152 3.84 10.90 16.44
CA TRP A 152 3.62 9.47 16.34
C TRP A 152 2.26 9.15 15.73
N TYR A 153 2.16 7.94 15.23
CA TYR A 153 0.89 7.38 14.78
C TYR A 153 0.85 5.86 15.01
N LEU A 154 -0.37 5.37 15.18
CA LEU A 154 -0.72 3.95 15.18
C LEU A 154 -1.98 3.77 14.33
N GLY A 155 -2.01 2.76 13.50
CA GLY A 155 -3.16 2.43 12.66
C GLY A 155 -3.46 0.94 12.67
N MET A 156 -4.74 0.63 12.55
CA MET A 156 -5.23 -0.73 12.34
C MET A 156 -6.29 -0.69 11.25
N SER A 157 -6.28 -1.65 10.34
CA SER A 157 -7.25 -1.66 9.24
C SER A 157 -7.50 -3.06 8.68
N ILE A 158 -8.67 -3.19 8.08
CA ILE A 158 -9.08 -4.30 7.23
C ILE A 158 -9.57 -3.66 5.93
N PRO A 159 -8.73 -3.65 4.87
CA PRO A 159 -9.09 -2.99 3.60
C PRO A 159 -10.27 -3.62 2.88
N ASN A 160 -10.51 -4.92 3.07
CA ASN A 160 -11.67 -5.62 2.55
C ASN A 160 -12.15 -6.69 3.54
N PHE A 161 -13.42 -6.59 3.96
CA PHE A 161 -14.10 -7.60 4.79
C PHE A 161 -14.74 -8.71 3.97
N LEU A 162 -14.98 -8.42 2.67
CA LEU A 162 -15.71 -9.34 1.82
C LEU A 162 -14.74 -10.42 1.33
N VAL A 163 -15.13 -11.66 1.55
CA VAL A 163 -14.45 -12.84 1.00
C VAL A 163 -15.14 -13.16 -0.30
N THR A 164 -14.43 -13.04 -1.41
CA THR A 164 -14.96 -13.37 -2.74
C THR A 164 -14.42 -14.73 -3.18
N GLU A 165 -15.31 -15.67 -3.52
CA GLU A 165 -14.93 -16.94 -4.11
C GLU A 165 -14.80 -16.75 -5.63
N HIS A 166 -13.59 -16.87 -6.14
CA HIS A 166 -13.28 -16.51 -7.54
C HIS A 166 -13.56 -17.62 -8.56
N TYR A 167 -13.90 -18.86 -8.15
CA TYR A 167 -14.03 -20.00 -9.07
C TYR A 167 -15.11 -21.00 -8.64
N ASP A 168 -16.39 -20.58 -8.64
CA ASP A 168 -17.52 -21.45 -8.25
C ASP A 168 -17.83 -22.58 -9.26
N ASP A 169 -17.43 -22.45 -10.53
CA ASP A 169 -17.82 -23.38 -11.61
C ASP A 169 -16.77 -24.46 -11.96
N PHE A 170 -15.53 -24.35 -11.46
CA PHE A 170 -14.49 -25.36 -11.69
C PHE A 170 -14.13 -26.08 -10.38
N ARG A 171 -14.58 -27.30 -10.27
CA ARG A 171 -14.60 -28.17 -9.07
C ARG A 171 -13.29 -28.39 -8.30
N ASN A 172 -12.17 -27.73 -8.59
CA ASN A 172 -10.89 -27.99 -7.93
C ASN A 172 -9.96 -26.79 -7.70
N SER A 173 -10.39 -25.56 -7.94
CA SER A 173 -9.55 -24.39 -7.66
C SER A 173 -10.26 -23.46 -6.68
N ILE A 174 -9.94 -23.61 -5.40
CA ILE A 174 -10.43 -22.73 -4.33
C ILE A 174 -9.40 -21.59 -4.20
N ALA A 175 -9.47 -20.61 -5.07
CA ALA A 175 -8.82 -19.32 -4.85
C ALA A 175 -9.86 -18.42 -4.14
N SER A 176 -9.84 -18.37 -2.83
CA SER A 176 -10.65 -17.44 -2.05
C SER A 176 -9.79 -16.28 -1.58
N GLU A 177 -10.28 -15.07 -1.75
CA GLU A 177 -9.71 -13.90 -1.09
C GLU A 177 -9.74 -14.11 0.43
N SER A 178 -8.63 -13.86 1.10
CA SER A 178 -8.56 -13.92 2.56
C SER A 178 -8.60 -12.51 3.15
N ILE A 179 -9.20 -12.35 4.32
CA ILE A 179 -9.22 -11.07 5.03
C ILE A 179 -7.80 -10.70 5.45
N HIS A 180 -7.35 -9.50 5.08
CA HIS A 180 -6.06 -8.94 5.45
C HIS A 180 -6.21 -7.98 6.63
N TYR A 181 -5.41 -8.19 7.66
CA TYR A 181 -5.31 -7.31 8.83
C TYR A 181 -4.00 -6.54 8.77
N TYR A 182 -4.06 -5.23 8.83
CA TYR A 182 -2.89 -4.36 8.84
C TYR A 182 -2.76 -3.65 10.17
N PHE A 183 -1.52 -3.57 10.67
CA PHE A 183 -1.11 -2.75 11.80
C PHE A 183 0.07 -1.92 11.36
N ILE A 184 0.00 -0.61 11.54
CA ILE A 184 1.05 0.34 11.16
C ILE A 184 1.37 1.25 12.33
N GLY A 185 2.60 1.69 12.42
CA GLY A 185 2.98 2.68 13.41
C GLY A 185 4.32 3.31 13.11
N GLY A 186 4.55 4.45 13.71
CA GLY A 186 5.80 5.16 13.59
C GLY A 186 5.92 6.30 14.59
N TYR A 187 7.16 6.71 14.82
CA TYR A 187 7.50 7.81 15.71
C TYR A 187 8.59 8.68 15.11
N VAL A 188 8.49 10.01 15.28
CA VAL A 188 9.48 10.97 14.80
C VAL A 188 10.28 11.53 15.97
N PHE A 189 11.57 11.26 15.96
CA PHE A 189 12.57 11.84 16.85
C PHE A 189 13.19 13.05 16.18
N ASP A 190 13.12 14.21 16.83
CA ASP A 190 13.91 15.37 16.45
C ASP A 190 15.28 15.21 17.10
N LEU A 191 16.31 14.86 16.33
CA LEU A 191 17.67 14.65 16.86
C LEU A 191 18.40 15.97 17.03
N GLU A 192 18.33 16.85 16.04
CA GLU A 192 18.90 18.18 16.00
C GLU A 192 18.03 19.07 15.12
N ASN A 193 18.31 20.39 15.07
CA ASN A 193 17.49 21.38 14.34
C ASN A 193 17.26 21.07 12.84
N ARG A 194 17.96 20.07 12.27
CA ARG A 194 17.93 19.75 10.83
C ARG A 194 17.82 18.28 10.51
N ILE A 195 17.75 17.41 11.51
CA ILE A 195 17.69 15.95 11.33
C ILE A 195 16.52 15.40 12.12
N LYS A 196 15.62 14.73 11.42
CA LYS A 196 14.52 13.97 12.02
C LYS A 196 14.70 12.50 11.69
N LEU A 197 14.48 11.62 12.67
CA LEU A 197 14.57 10.18 12.52
C LEU A 197 13.20 9.56 12.72
N LYS A 198 12.76 8.70 11.79
CA LYS A 198 11.44 8.05 11.82
C LYS A 198 11.57 6.53 11.70
N PRO A 199 11.67 5.80 12.81
CA PRO A 199 11.33 4.37 12.80
C PRO A 199 9.83 4.19 12.54
N ALA A 200 9.49 3.19 11.71
CA ALA A 200 8.14 2.82 11.42
C ALA A 200 8.03 1.31 11.19
N PHE A 201 6.82 0.78 11.31
CA PHE A 201 6.55 -0.62 11.05
C PHE A 201 5.21 -0.81 10.33
N LEU A 202 5.13 -1.91 9.58
CA LEU A 202 3.88 -2.45 9.02
C LEU A 202 3.85 -3.95 9.31
N LEU A 203 2.77 -4.40 9.93
CA LEU A 203 2.48 -5.82 10.13
C LEU A 203 1.24 -6.17 9.31
N LYS A 204 1.33 -7.22 8.51
CA LYS A 204 0.23 -7.79 7.74
C LYS A 204 -0.01 -9.22 8.21
N ALA A 205 -1.22 -9.51 8.65
CA ALA A 205 -1.66 -10.85 9.04
C ALA A 205 -2.80 -11.31 8.12
N VAL A 206 -2.67 -12.52 7.61
CA VAL A 206 -3.67 -13.17 6.77
C VAL A 206 -3.94 -14.56 7.33
N PRO A 207 -5.19 -14.91 7.68
CA PRO A 207 -5.51 -16.24 8.18
C PRO A 207 -5.04 -17.34 7.23
N GLY A 208 -4.25 -18.27 7.73
CA GLY A 208 -3.72 -19.40 6.94
C GLY A 208 -2.45 -19.09 6.15
N SER A 209 -1.89 -17.88 6.23
CA SER A 209 -0.62 -17.48 5.62
C SER A 209 0.39 -17.02 6.68
N PRO A 210 1.69 -17.08 6.42
CA PRO A 210 2.69 -16.44 7.27
C PRO A 210 2.44 -14.95 7.38
N SER A 211 2.56 -14.39 8.59
CA SER A 211 2.48 -12.95 8.80
C SER A 211 3.70 -12.26 8.22
N ILE A 212 3.50 -11.08 7.63
CA ILE A 212 4.56 -10.25 7.08
C ILE A 212 4.82 -9.09 8.02
N ALA A 213 6.09 -8.86 8.33
CA ALA A 213 6.53 -7.73 9.15
C ALA A 213 7.58 -6.92 8.36
N ASP A 214 7.31 -5.64 8.21
CA ASP A 214 8.21 -4.67 7.57
C ASP A 214 8.58 -3.61 8.61
N PHE A 215 9.88 -3.40 8.82
CA PHE A 215 10.41 -2.36 9.70
C PHE A 215 11.28 -1.42 8.88
N SER A 216 11.03 -0.12 9.01
CA SER A 216 11.79 0.90 8.33
C SER A 216 12.38 1.92 9.29
N LEU A 217 13.52 2.48 8.91
CA LEU A 217 14.16 3.58 9.58
C LEU A 217 14.51 4.65 8.55
N ASN A 218 13.88 5.81 8.67
CA ASN A 218 14.05 6.91 7.74
C ASN A 218 14.63 8.13 8.45
N ALA A 219 15.55 8.82 7.80
CA ALA A 219 16.14 10.05 8.27
C ALA A 219 15.86 11.17 7.28
N LEU A 220 15.28 12.28 7.76
CA LEU A 220 15.04 13.49 6.99
C LEU A 220 16.09 14.53 7.34
N PHE A 221 16.72 15.08 6.32
CA PHE A 221 17.76 16.10 6.40
C PHE A 221 17.27 17.42 5.81
N ASN A 222 17.36 18.50 6.58
CA ASN A 222 17.01 19.87 6.17
C ASN A 222 15.59 19.98 5.57
N ASP A 223 14.63 19.18 6.03
CA ASP A 223 13.25 19.09 5.52
C ASP A 223 13.15 18.88 4.00
N SER A 224 14.20 18.37 3.35
CA SER A 224 14.29 18.27 1.90
C SER A 224 14.76 16.91 1.38
N PHE A 225 15.67 16.24 2.07
CA PHE A 225 16.23 14.97 1.64
C PHE A 225 15.97 13.88 2.66
N THR A 226 15.36 12.78 2.21
CA THR A 226 15.13 11.59 3.03
C THR A 226 16.02 10.45 2.57
N LEU A 227 16.64 9.77 3.52
CA LEU A 227 17.33 8.50 3.32
C LEU A 227 16.71 7.47 4.27
N GLY A 228 16.40 6.28 3.75
CA GLY A 228 15.78 5.24 4.55
C GLY A 228 16.31 3.86 4.21
N VAL A 229 16.15 2.97 5.17
CA VAL A 229 16.34 1.53 5.01
C VAL A 229 15.11 0.81 5.54
N SER A 230 14.74 -0.30 4.92
CA SER A 230 13.65 -1.16 5.38
C SER A 230 14.09 -2.62 5.32
N ASN A 231 13.54 -3.41 6.22
CA ASN A 231 13.67 -4.87 6.20
C ASN A 231 12.27 -5.50 6.30
N ARG A 232 11.89 -6.21 5.28
CA ARG A 232 10.75 -7.11 5.28
C ARG A 232 11.26 -8.50 5.59
N PHE A 233 10.90 -9.02 6.76
CA PHE A 233 11.39 -10.30 7.23
C PHE A 233 11.11 -11.41 6.22
N ASP A 234 12.13 -12.25 5.99
CA ASP A 234 12.14 -13.38 5.07
C ASP A 234 11.89 -13.06 3.58
N GLU A 235 11.78 -11.75 3.21
CA GLU A 235 11.53 -11.35 1.83
C GLU A 235 12.63 -10.45 1.25
N SER A 236 12.90 -9.28 1.87
CA SER A 236 13.78 -8.28 1.26
C SER A 236 14.42 -7.31 2.24
N PHE A 237 15.56 -6.75 1.81
CA PHE A 237 16.12 -5.52 2.34
C PHE A 237 15.95 -4.40 1.33
N SER A 238 15.57 -3.21 1.80
CA SER A 238 15.28 -2.09 0.93
C SER A 238 16.06 -0.84 1.29
N GLY A 239 16.47 -0.09 0.27
CA GLY A 239 16.98 1.26 0.39
C GLY A 239 15.95 2.25 -0.16
N LEU A 240 15.74 3.36 0.55
CA LEU A 240 14.80 4.41 0.16
C LEU A 240 15.53 5.75 0.07
N VAL A 241 15.22 6.52 -0.96
CA VAL A 241 15.63 7.93 -1.08
C VAL A 241 14.43 8.79 -1.43
N GLY A 242 14.38 9.99 -0.89
CA GLY A 242 13.29 10.92 -1.14
C GLY A 242 13.78 12.37 -1.23
N PHE A 243 13.17 13.13 -2.12
CA PHE A 243 13.51 14.52 -2.38
C PHE A 243 12.27 15.39 -2.36
N GLN A 244 12.21 16.37 -1.48
CA GLN A 244 11.25 17.46 -1.54
C GLN A 244 11.75 18.47 -2.59
N LEU A 245 11.28 18.32 -3.83
CA LEU A 245 11.72 19.12 -4.99
C LEU A 245 11.26 20.58 -4.89
N THR A 246 10.03 20.76 -4.42
CA THR A 246 9.42 22.08 -4.13
C THR A 246 8.56 21.93 -2.86
N GLN A 247 7.95 23.02 -2.39
CA GLN A 247 7.02 22.93 -1.25
C GLN A 247 5.82 22.00 -1.53
N THR A 248 5.51 21.74 -2.79
CA THR A 248 4.33 20.97 -3.23
C THR A 248 4.68 19.62 -3.82
N PHE A 249 5.91 19.39 -4.30
CA PHE A 249 6.31 18.16 -4.97
C PHE A 249 7.35 17.37 -4.20
N PHE A 250 7.07 16.10 -3.98
CA PHE A 250 8.00 15.11 -3.42
C PHE A 250 8.19 13.96 -4.41
N LEU A 251 9.44 13.54 -4.60
CA LEU A 251 9.84 12.37 -5.38
C LEU A 251 10.47 11.34 -4.43
N GLY A 252 9.95 10.13 -4.44
CA GLY A 252 10.49 8.98 -3.72
C GLY A 252 10.95 7.88 -4.67
N TYR A 253 12.02 7.20 -4.31
CA TYR A 253 12.48 5.99 -4.96
C TYR A 253 12.89 4.96 -3.92
N ALA A 254 12.50 3.70 -4.14
CA ALA A 254 12.95 2.59 -3.34
C ALA A 254 13.45 1.45 -4.22
N TYR A 255 14.45 0.74 -3.72
CA TYR A 255 15.00 -0.47 -4.31
C TYR A 255 14.95 -1.60 -3.28
N ASP A 256 14.32 -2.72 -3.63
CA ASP A 256 14.27 -3.90 -2.78
C ASP A 256 15.20 -4.98 -3.33
N TYR A 257 16.12 -5.39 -2.50
CA TYR A 257 16.97 -6.56 -2.71
C TYR A 257 16.30 -7.78 -2.09
N ASN A 258 15.84 -8.72 -2.92
CA ASN A 258 15.19 -9.94 -2.45
C ASN A 258 16.19 -10.86 -1.75
N THR A 259 15.83 -11.37 -0.58
CA THR A 259 16.64 -12.33 0.18
C THR A 259 16.13 -13.76 0.07
N SER A 260 14.93 -13.94 -0.46
CA SER A 260 14.30 -15.25 -0.68
C SER A 260 14.89 -16.00 -1.89
N ILE A 261 14.52 -17.26 -2.04
CA ILE A 261 14.99 -18.14 -3.12
C ILE A 261 14.64 -17.53 -4.50
N GLY A 262 15.65 -17.25 -5.31
CA GLY A 262 15.48 -16.70 -6.67
C GLY A 262 16.22 -15.39 -6.92
N ASN A 263 16.87 -14.82 -5.93
CA ASN A 263 17.61 -13.54 -6.04
C ASN A 263 18.69 -13.52 -7.14
N ASN A 264 19.27 -14.67 -7.48
CA ASN A 264 20.29 -14.77 -8.54
C ASN A 264 19.74 -14.57 -9.96
N TYR A 265 18.42 -14.48 -10.11
CA TYR A 265 17.73 -14.41 -11.41
C TYR A 265 16.98 -13.09 -11.61
N THR A 266 16.96 -12.20 -10.61
CA THR A 266 16.19 -10.96 -10.69
C THR A 266 17.08 -9.73 -10.51
N GLY A 267 16.74 -8.65 -11.20
CA GLY A 267 17.36 -7.32 -10.99
C GLY A 267 16.84 -6.59 -9.72
N GLY A 268 16.12 -7.29 -8.82
CA GLY A 268 15.48 -6.69 -7.67
C GLY A 268 14.12 -6.07 -8.01
N THR A 269 13.60 -5.24 -7.08
CA THR A 269 12.31 -4.55 -7.24
C THR A 269 12.53 -3.05 -7.14
N HIS A 270 11.93 -2.31 -8.06
CA HIS A 270 12.04 -0.85 -8.12
C HIS A 270 10.68 -0.22 -7.85
N GLU A 271 10.66 0.84 -7.05
CA GLU A 271 9.45 1.59 -6.73
C GLU A 271 9.72 3.09 -6.86
N ILE A 272 8.90 3.77 -7.65
CA ILE A 272 8.97 5.23 -7.85
C ILE A 272 7.65 5.82 -7.37
N MET A 273 7.74 6.89 -6.59
CA MET A 273 6.58 7.60 -6.06
C MET A 273 6.70 9.10 -6.33
N LEU A 274 5.60 9.70 -6.75
CA LEU A 274 5.40 11.13 -6.86
C LEU A 274 4.26 11.54 -5.93
N ARG A 275 4.47 12.58 -5.14
CA ARG A 275 3.42 13.19 -4.32
C ARG A 275 3.34 14.67 -4.61
N PHE A 276 2.12 15.13 -4.86
CA PHE A 276 1.78 16.54 -5.03
C PHE A 276 0.83 16.96 -3.92
N GLU A 277 1.13 18.07 -3.23
CA GLU A 277 0.32 18.60 -2.14
C GLU A 277 0.04 20.08 -2.33
N LEU A 278 -1.25 20.43 -2.34
CA LEU A 278 -1.71 21.81 -2.23
C LEU A 278 -2.00 22.09 -0.76
N GLN A 279 -1.07 22.79 -0.14
CA GLN A 279 -1.17 23.16 1.27
C GLN A 279 -1.90 24.49 1.44
N ASN A 280 -2.66 24.61 2.51
CA ASN A 280 -3.07 25.91 3.00
C ASN A 280 -1.85 26.58 3.65
N VAL A 281 -1.45 27.74 3.15
CA VAL A 281 -0.21 28.47 3.50
C VAL A 281 -0.05 28.77 5.01
N THR A 282 -1.10 28.55 5.80
CA THR A 282 -1.17 28.89 7.23
C THR A 282 -0.89 27.72 8.17
N LYS A 283 -0.79 26.47 7.67
CA LYS A 283 -0.57 25.29 8.54
C LYS A 283 0.87 24.76 8.43
N ILE A 284 1.51 24.57 9.58
CA ILE A 284 2.83 23.95 9.70
C ILE A 284 2.65 22.44 9.49
N LEU A 285 3.41 21.85 8.57
CA LEU A 285 3.43 20.41 8.36
C LEU A 285 3.82 19.67 9.64
N SER A 286 2.97 18.73 10.05
CA SER A 286 3.30 17.85 11.17
C SER A 286 4.54 17.00 10.82
N PRO A 287 5.52 16.86 11.74
CA PRO A 287 6.72 16.03 11.53
C PRO A 287 6.41 14.58 11.14
N ARG A 288 5.25 14.04 11.50
CA ARG A 288 4.85 12.66 11.16
C ARG A 288 4.78 12.37 9.65
N PHE A 289 4.72 13.41 8.82
CA PHE A 289 4.50 13.27 7.38
C PHE A 289 5.77 13.14 6.53
N PHE A 290 6.94 13.15 7.13
CA PHE A 290 8.14 12.89 6.36
C PHE A 290 8.43 11.39 6.22
#